data_eb18357c1ae49ec57bb897e9155fe4ff
#
_entry.id   eb18357c1ae49ec57bb897e9155fe4ff
#
_cell.length_a   1.000
_cell.length_b   1.000
_cell.length_c   1.000
_cell.angle_alpha   90.00
_cell.angle_beta   90.00
_cell.angle_gamma   90.00
#
_symmetry.space_group_name_H-M   'P 1'
#
loop_
_entity.id
_entity.type
_entity.pdbx_description
1 polymer ?
#
loop_
_entity_poly.entity_id
_entity_poly.type
_entity_poly.pdbx_seq_one_letter_code
_entity_poly.pdbx_strand_id
1 'polypeptide(L)'
;MLNDVPPSGPWRGYYLYGHGGPKHRMRLSLTFMLDGKIEGEGVDDIAPFAIDGRFDCVTSTANWTKAYVGMHRVEYFGVYCQRAICGDWSLSGSTGGFWIWPGSFEQSEFAEEQEGLDQHLELVESAFRE
;
A
#
# COMPACT_ATOMS: atom_id res chain seq x y z
N MET A 1 -9.20 20.59 -16.63
CA MET A 1 -9.84 19.65 -15.70
C MET A 1 -8.84 19.22 -14.65
N LEU A 2 -9.26 19.21 -13.40
CA LEU A 2 -8.39 18.76 -12.31
C LEU A 2 -8.29 17.24 -12.32
N ASN A 3 -7.08 16.71 -12.07
CA ASN A 3 -6.89 15.30 -11.86
C ASN A 3 -7.44 14.90 -10.50
N ASP A 4 -7.85 13.65 -10.39
CA ASP A 4 -8.37 13.11 -9.14
C ASP A 4 -7.29 13.11 -8.06
N VAL A 5 -7.71 13.45 -6.85
CA VAL A 5 -6.90 13.30 -5.64
C VAL A 5 -7.38 12.04 -4.92
N PRO A 6 -6.47 11.22 -4.39
CA PRO A 6 -6.89 10.04 -3.66
C PRO A 6 -7.73 10.42 -2.44
N PRO A 7 -8.72 9.60 -2.07
CA PRO A 7 -9.54 9.91 -0.91
C PRO A 7 -8.78 9.71 0.40
N SER A 8 -8.98 10.63 1.33
CA SER A 8 -8.49 10.48 2.70
C SER A 8 -9.35 9.48 3.46
N GLY A 9 -8.77 8.80 4.42
CA GLY A 9 -9.46 7.83 5.25
C GLY A 9 -8.74 6.49 5.27
N PRO A 10 -9.48 5.41 5.53
CA PRO A 10 -8.87 4.08 5.59
C PRO A 10 -8.48 3.57 4.21
N TRP A 11 -7.32 2.93 4.17
CA TRP A 11 -6.77 2.25 3.01
C TRP A 11 -6.29 0.86 3.43
N ARG A 12 -6.19 -0.03 2.48
CA ARG A 12 -5.75 -1.41 2.70
C ARG A 12 -5.03 -1.92 1.47
N GLY A 13 -4.24 -2.95 1.64
CA GLY A 13 -3.54 -3.59 0.54
C GLY A 13 -2.43 -4.47 1.03
N TYR A 14 -1.35 -4.52 0.25
CA TYR A 14 -0.25 -5.44 0.52
C TYR A 14 1.05 -4.95 -0.08
N TYR A 15 2.15 -5.52 0.39
CA TYR A 15 3.45 -5.39 -0.24
C TYR A 15 4.05 -6.78 -0.47
N LEU A 16 5.02 -6.84 -1.36
CA LEU A 16 5.70 -8.07 -1.73
C LEU A 16 7.20 -7.89 -1.52
N TYR A 17 7.90 -8.97 -1.22
CA TYR A 17 9.35 -9.01 -1.36
C TYR A 17 9.65 -9.35 -2.81
N GLY A 18 10.31 -8.42 -3.54
CA GLY A 18 10.41 -8.53 -4.98
C GLY A 18 9.06 -8.28 -5.65
N HIS A 19 8.81 -8.95 -6.76
CA HIS A 19 7.57 -8.77 -7.54
C HIS A 19 6.74 -10.04 -7.63
N GLY A 20 6.93 -10.94 -6.71
CA GLY A 20 6.18 -12.19 -6.58
C GLY A 20 6.17 -12.67 -5.15
N GLY A 21 5.71 -13.89 -4.93
CA GLY A 21 5.65 -14.49 -3.61
C GLY A 21 4.46 -14.04 -2.77
N PRO A 22 4.51 -14.32 -1.47
CA PRO A 22 3.37 -14.03 -0.57
C PRO A 22 3.08 -12.55 -0.44
N LYS A 23 1.80 -12.23 -0.31
CA LYS A 23 1.32 -10.88 -0.04
C LYS A 23 1.38 -10.61 1.46
N HIS A 24 2.04 -9.51 1.81
CA HIS A 24 2.14 -9.02 3.18
C HIS A 24 1.14 -7.90 3.37
N ARG A 25 0.11 -8.14 4.15
CA ARG A 25 -1.03 -7.24 4.25
C ARG A 25 -0.71 -6.03 5.08
N MET A 26 -1.32 -4.90 4.72
CA MET A 26 -1.23 -3.67 5.50
C MET A 26 -2.56 -2.92 5.51
N ARG A 27 -2.81 -2.27 6.63
CA ARG A 27 -3.93 -1.35 6.82
C ARG A 27 -3.36 0.01 7.14
N LEU A 28 -3.93 1.03 6.52
CA LEU A 28 -3.46 2.39 6.65
C LEU A 28 -4.62 3.34 6.89
N SER A 29 -4.32 4.46 7.50
CA SER A 29 -5.18 5.62 7.49
C SER A 29 -4.36 6.74 6.88
N LEU A 30 -4.81 7.29 5.75
CA LEU A 30 -4.07 8.28 4.98
C LEU A 30 -4.87 9.57 4.88
N THR A 31 -4.18 10.70 4.97
CA THR A 31 -4.74 12.01 4.72
C THR A 31 -3.99 12.65 3.56
N PHE A 32 -4.72 12.99 2.52
CA PHE A 32 -4.19 13.68 1.34
C PHE A 32 -4.60 15.14 1.44
N MET A 33 -3.60 16.00 1.69
CA MET A 33 -3.83 17.42 1.93
C MET A 33 -3.87 18.22 0.63
N LEU A 34 -4.51 19.39 0.68
CA LEU A 34 -4.66 20.24 -0.51
C LEU A 34 -3.33 20.70 -1.09
N ASP A 35 -2.29 20.83 -0.27
CA ASP A 35 -0.95 21.22 -0.71
C ASP A 35 -0.13 20.06 -1.28
N GLY A 36 -0.70 18.86 -1.35
CA GLY A 36 -0.02 17.66 -1.83
C GLY A 36 0.61 16.81 -0.76
N LYS A 37 0.59 17.23 0.49
CA LYS A 37 1.17 16.44 1.56
C LYS A 37 0.36 15.19 1.84
N ILE A 38 1.03 14.07 2.10
CA ILE A 38 0.43 12.83 2.57
C ILE A 38 0.90 12.59 3.99
N GLU A 39 -0.04 12.40 4.90
CA GLU A 39 0.26 11.97 6.27
C GLU A 39 -0.57 10.75 6.60
N GLY A 40 -0.04 9.91 7.46
CA GLY A 40 -0.81 8.75 7.88
C GLY A 40 -0.09 7.85 8.82
N GLU A 41 -0.75 6.76 9.12
CA GLU A 41 -0.23 5.70 9.97
C GLU A 41 -0.89 4.38 9.56
N GLY A 42 -0.32 3.31 10.02
CA GLY A 42 -0.86 1.99 9.74
C GLY A 42 -0.14 0.89 10.48
N VAL A 43 -0.47 -0.32 10.07
CA VAL A 43 0.13 -1.53 10.63
C VAL A 43 0.21 -2.57 9.53
N ASP A 44 1.29 -3.33 9.54
CA ASP A 44 1.45 -4.51 8.70
C ASP A 44 1.95 -5.69 9.56
N ASP A 45 2.44 -6.73 8.91
CA ASP A 45 2.89 -7.94 9.60
C ASP A 45 4.23 -7.76 10.33
N ILE A 46 4.90 -6.63 10.15
CA ILE A 46 6.15 -6.32 10.84
C ILE A 46 5.88 -5.51 12.11
N ALA A 47 5.20 -4.37 11.98
CA ALA A 47 5.02 -3.43 13.08
C ALA A 47 4.07 -2.29 12.69
N PRO A 48 3.63 -1.48 13.65
CA PRO A 48 3.02 -0.19 13.35
C PRO A 48 4.01 0.75 12.68
N PHE A 49 3.50 1.64 11.83
CA PHE A 49 4.32 2.58 11.08
C PHE A 49 3.62 3.92 10.91
N ALA A 50 4.41 4.94 10.60
CA ALA A 50 3.93 6.26 10.20
C ALA A 50 4.26 6.51 8.73
N ILE A 51 3.41 7.29 8.08
CA ILE A 51 3.55 7.67 6.68
C ILE A 51 3.73 9.18 6.58
N ASP A 52 4.72 9.60 5.79
CA ASP A 52 4.95 11.01 5.48
C ASP A 52 5.44 11.10 4.03
N GLY A 53 4.73 11.86 3.21
CA GLY A 53 5.09 11.96 1.81
C GLY A 53 4.32 13.03 1.05
N ARG A 54 4.26 12.86 -0.27
CA ARG A 54 3.62 13.83 -1.15
C ARG A 54 2.90 13.14 -2.30
N PHE A 55 1.82 13.76 -2.72
CA PHE A 55 1.06 13.39 -3.92
C PHE A 55 1.13 14.53 -4.93
N ASP A 56 1.47 14.19 -6.17
CA ASP A 56 1.49 15.13 -7.29
C ASP A 56 0.25 14.87 -8.16
N CYS A 57 -0.71 15.81 -8.12
CA CYS A 57 -1.97 15.63 -8.85
C CYS A 57 -1.81 15.83 -10.37
N VAL A 58 -0.72 16.43 -10.83
CA VAL A 58 -0.45 16.58 -12.27
C VAL A 58 -0.03 15.25 -12.87
N THR A 59 0.86 14.53 -12.21
CA THR A 59 1.37 13.25 -12.68
C THR A 59 0.62 12.05 -12.08
N SER A 60 -0.23 12.27 -11.09
CA SER A 60 -0.92 11.22 -10.31
C SER A 60 0.07 10.27 -9.64
N THR A 61 1.19 10.79 -9.16
CA THR A 61 2.21 10.00 -8.49
C THR A 61 2.26 10.31 -7.01
N ALA A 62 2.55 9.29 -6.22
CA ALA A 62 2.70 9.40 -4.78
C ALA A 62 4.05 8.86 -4.37
N ASN A 63 4.70 9.53 -3.44
CA ASN A 63 5.87 8.98 -2.78
C ASN A 63 5.75 9.23 -1.28
N TRP A 64 6.19 8.27 -0.51
CA TRP A 64 6.19 8.44 0.94
C TRP A 64 7.26 7.59 1.59
N THR A 65 7.62 8.00 2.79
CA THR A 65 8.44 7.22 3.70
C THR A 65 7.52 6.49 4.68
N LYS A 66 7.68 5.19 4.79
CA LYS A 66 7.03 4.36 5.79
C LYS A 66 8.05 4.10 6.89
N ALA A 67 7.84 4.74 8.03
CA ALA A 67 8.75 4.66 9.17
C ALA A 67 8.17 3.71 10.21
N TYR A 68 8.74 2.53 10.36
CA TYR A 68 8.34 1.60 11.41
C TYR A 68 8.73 2.15 12.77
N VAL A 69 7.84 2.06 13.72
CA VAL A 69 8.06 2.59 15.07
C VAL A 69 9.30 1.94 15.70
N GLY A 70 10.32 2.75 16.00
CA GLY A 70 11.57 2.27 16.59
C GLY A 70 12.44 1.43 15.68
N MET A 71 12.19 1.43 14.37
CA MET A 71 12.86 0.56 13.42
C MET A 71 13.27 1.34 12.16
N HIS A 72 13.47 0.61 11.06
CA HIS A 72 13.92 1.19 9.80
C HIS A 72 12.80 1.91 9.03
N ARG A 73 13.21 2.62 8.00
CA ARG A 73 12.31 3.33 7.09
C ARG A 73 12.37 2.71 5.71
N VAL A 74 11.23 2.72 5.02
CA VAL A 74 11.09 2.19 3.66
C VAL A 74 10.52 3.29 2.77
N GLU A 75 11.11 3.49 1.61
CA GLU A 75 10.62 4.46 0.64
C GLU A 75 9.62 3.79 -0.30
N TYR A 76 8.50 4.47 -0.56
CA TYR A 76 7.46 4.00 -1.45
C TYR A 76 7.26 5.01 -2.59
N PHE A 77 7.11 4.49 -3.79
CA PHE A 77 6.74 5.30 -4.96
C PHE A 77 5.68 4.56 -5.76
N GLY A 78 4.58 5.25 -6.09
CA GLY A 78 3.49 4.64 -6.84
C GLY A 78 2.72 5.61 -7.70
N VAL A 79 1.81 5.05 -8.49
CA VAL A 79 0.90 5.79 -9.36
C VAL A 79 -0.51 5.54 -8.90
N TYR A 80 -1.29 6.61 -8.79
CA TYR A 80 -2.71 6.53 -8.48
C TYR A 80 -3.51 6.37 -9.77
N CYS A 81 -4.21 5.25 -9.88
CA CYS A 81 -5.00 4.93 -11.07
C CYS A 81 -6.14 4.00 -10.66
N GLN A 82 -7.37 4.32 -11.11
CA GLN A 82 -8.54 3.46 -10.85
C GLN A 82 -8.75 3.16 -9.37
N ARG A 83 -8.63 4.21 -8.55
CA ARG A 83 -8.83 4.15 -7.10
C ARG A 83 -7.83 3.25 -6.36
N ALA A 84 -6.65 3.05 -6.92
CA ALA A 84 -5.58 2.30 -6.26
C ALA A 84 -4.26 3.03 -6.45
N ILE A 85 -3.34 2.84 -5.51
CA ILE A 85 -1.95 3.26 -5.68
C ILE A 85 -1.11 2.00 -5.74
N CYS A 86 -0.35 1.86 -6.81
CA CYS A 86 0.54 0.72 -6.98
C CYS A 86 1.91 1.19 -7.47
N GLY A 87 2.93 0.45 -7.09
CA GLY A 87 4.30 0.78 -7.46
C GLY A 87 5.28 -0.08 -6.70
N ASP A 88 6.38 0.54 -6.27
CA ASP A 88 7.50 -0.16 -5.66
C ASP A 88 7.92 0.49 -4.34
N TRP A 89 8.39 -0.33 -3.42
CA TRP A 89 9.13 0.13 -2.25
C TRP A 89 10.61 -0.16 -2.44
N SER A 90 11.45 0.57 -1.72
CA SER A 90 12.90 0.34 -1.73
C SER A 90 13.49 0.53 -0.34
N LEU A 91 14.49 -0.30 -0.04
CA LEU A 91 15.21 -0.26 1.24
C LEU A 91 16.62 -0.85 1.00
N SER A 92 17.63 0.01 1.06
CA SER A 92 19.05 -0.43 1.04
C SER A 92 19.37 -1.46 -0.07
N GLY A 93 18.93 -1.17 -1.29
CA GLY A 93 19.19 -2.04 -2.43
C GLY A 93 18.17 -3.15 -2.65
N SER A 94 17.28 -3.38 -1.71
CA SER A 94 16.15 -4.30 -1.89
C SER A 94 14.94 -3.52 -2.41
N THR A 95 14.09 -4.19 -3.19
CA THR A 95 12.87 -3.60 -3.72
C THR A 95 11.78 -4.65 -3.83
N GLY A 96 10.55 -4.18 -3.90
CA GLY A 96 9.39 -5.03 -4.12
C GLY A 96 8.19 -4.21 -4.51
N GLY A 97 7.14 -4.86 -4.93
CA GLY A 97 5.90 -4.20 -5.33
C GLY A 97 4.98 -3.95 -4.16
N PHE A 98 4.01 -3.07 -4.39
CA PHE A 98 2.90 -2.86 -3.47
C PHE A 98 1.66 -2.44 -4.23
N TRP A 99 0.51 -2.65 -3.59
CA TRP A 99 -0.79 -2.26 -4.12
C TRP A 99 -1.70 -1.94 -2.94
N ILE A 100 -2.24 -0.72 -2.91
CA ILE A 100 -3.21 -0.32 -1.88
C ILE A 100 -4.42 0.34 -2.53
N TRP A 101 -5.57 0.25 -1.86
CA TRP A 101 -6.82 0.84 -2.32
C TRP A 101 -7.63 1.34 -1.12
N PRO A 102 -8.54 2.33 -1.33
CA PRO A 102 -9.34 2.87 -0.23
C PRO A 102 -10.32 1.84 0.32
N GLY A 103 -10.56 1.89 1.60
CA GLY A 103 -11.55 1.08 2.27
C GLY A 103 -11.09 0.63 3.64
N SER A 104 -12.05 0.30 4.48
CA SER A 104 -11.82 -0.24 5.81
C SER A 104 -12.38 -1.64 5.89
N PHE A 105 -11.99 -2.35 6.94
CA PHE A 105 -12.58 -3.63 7.29
C PHE A 105 -13.35 -3.53 8.58
N GLU A 106 -14.53 -4.08 8.62
CA GLU A 106 -15.05 -4.64 9.84
C GLU A 106 -14.43 -6.04 10.01
N GLN A 107 -14.48 -6.58 11.22
CA GLN A 107 -13.78 -7.84 11.49
C GLN A 107 -14.23 -8.98 10.59
N SER A 108 -15.53 -9.07 10.30
CA SER A 108 -16.07 -10.11 9.42
C SER A 108 -15.59 -9.94 7.97
N GLU A 109 -15.60 -8.71 7.47
CA GLU A 109 -15.10 -8.40 6.13
C GLU A 109 -13.61 -8.69 6.00
N PHE A 110 -12.86 -8.38 7.04
CA PHE A 110 -11.44 -8.68 7.08
C PHE A 110 -11.17 -10.19 6.93
N ALA A 111 -11.94 -11.01 7.66
CA ALA A 111 -11.78 -12.46 7.58
C ALA A 111 -12.11 -13.01 6.20
N GLU A 112 -13.21 -12.54 5.59
CA GLU A 112 -13.61 -12.95 4.24
C GLU A 112 -12.58 -12.54 3.21
N GLU A 113 -12.07 -11.32 3.31
CA GLU A 113 -11.07 -10.82 2.40
C GLU A 113 -9.74 -11.54 2.57
N GLN A 114 -9.39 -11.91 3.79
CA GLN A 114 -8.21 -12.72 4.07
C GLN A 114 -8.31 -14.06 3.34
N GLU A 115 -9.44 -14.74 3.43
CA GLU A 115 -9.67 -15.99 2.70
C GLU A 115 -9.60 -15.79 1.19
N GLY A 116 -10.23 -14.73 0.67
CA GLY A 116 -10.21 -14.43 -0.74
C GLY A 116 -8.81 -14.16 -1.26
N LEU A 117 -8.01 -13.42 -0.50
CA LEU A 117 -6.62 -13.16 -0.86
C LEU A 117 -5.77 -14.42 -0.83
N ASP A 118 -5.95 -15.26 0.17
CA ASP A 118 -5.21 -16.52 0.29
C ASP A 118 -5.54 -17.45 -0.88
N GLN A 119 -6.81 -17.57 -1.23
CA GLN A 119 -7.24 -18.36 -2.38
C GLN A 119 -6.70 -17.81 -3.70
N HIS A 120 -6.77 -16.50 -3.88
CA HIS A 120 -6.23 -15.86 -5.08
C HIS A 120 -4.72 -16.08 -5.18
N LEU A 121 -4.02 -15.96 -4.07
CA LEU A 121 -2.58 -16.18 -4.01
C LEU A 121 -2.22 -17.62 -4.39
N GLU A 122 -2.97 -18.60 -3.89
CA GLU A 122 -2.76 -20.01 -4.26
C GLU A 122 -2.92 -20.22 -5.75
N LEU A 123 -3.94 -19.62 -6.37
CA LEU A 123 -4.16 -19.73 -7.81
C LEU A 123 -3.02 -19.10 -8.61
N VAL A 124 -2.56 -17.93 -8.19
CA VAL A 124 -1.47 -17.24 -8.86
C VAL A 124 -0.17 -18.02 -8.72
N GLU A 125 0.14 -18.52 -7.55
CA GLU A 125 1.33 -19.33 -7.32
C GLU A 125 1.30 -20.61 -8.15
N SER A 126 0.15 -21.27 -8.22
CA SER A 126 -0.03 -22.47 -9.04
C SER A 126 0.24 -22.17 -10.52
N ALA A 127 -0.24 -21.02 -11.03
CA ALA A 127 -0.02 -20.62 -12.40
C ALA A 127 1.44 -20.35 -12.73
N PHE A 128 2.21 -19.87 -11.77
CA PHE A 128 3.63 -19.53 -11.97
C PHE A 128 4.60 -20.66 -11.66
N ARG A 129 4.14 -21.75 -11.10
CA ARG A 129 5.01 -22.89 -10.76
C ARG A 129 5.33 -23.82 -11.93
N GLU A 130 4.67 -23.64 -13.03
CA GLU A 130 4.88 -24.49 -14.21
C GLU A 130 6.09 -24.09 -15.05
#